data_033fe3191d2d340d6c224389ec81720a
#
_entry.id   033fe3191d2d340d6c224389ec81720a
#
_cell.length_a   1.000
_cell.length_b   1.000
_cell.length_c   1.000
_cell.angle_alpha   90.00
_cell.angle_beta   90.00
_cell.angle_gamma   90.00
#
_symmetry.space_group_name_H-M   'P 1'
#
loop_
_entity.id
_entity.type
_entity.pdbx_description
1 polymer ?
#
loop_
_entity_poly.entity_id
_entity_poly.type
_entity_poly.pdbx_seq_one_letter_code
_entity_poly.pdbx_strand_id
1 'polypeptide(L)'
;LKCGVERLHNRPAFAYNGSMRILTAAEMHACDERTVEQWGQTWESLMEHAGAAVAGFALRQFPNAVRIAVLCGKGNNGGDGLVAARHLEASGKQVRIVLLAAPEQLQSEPRAMYEKLPTALRDSVFVLHEADPALEHFLAGTDLFLDAIFGTGFHPPMRGAAVGMRDKIAGLAAPVLSVDLPSGWDADATAMHTDGAFRSDAVVTFTAPKLAHVFGGLTRGPVVVAPIGSPEGAVISTGNLTWTGVSKKIMEVPRALNSNKGRFGHVLVVGGSPGKGGAPAMSSLAAMRAGAGLVTAAVPRGIAAVVAGFAAEMMTLLLEQSSTGGISTKNLDAERVEAMMHGIDVLAVGPGIGREPETAEFVRQFIAKTTLPAVLDADGLNAFEGHAEKLDGRGRMLVLTPHPGEMARLLGSTIADVQRDRVATARDFATKHSVTLVLKGWRTLVAHPDGRVAVNTTGNPALAKGGSGDILTGMVAAMVAQFPQRVAEAVECAVWLHGAAADAYVRTRDEHTMLATELLEHLSEAIRAPMERDGVVWLQEGQ
;
A
#
# COMPACT_ATOMS: atom_id res chain seq x y z
N LEU A 1 -20.65 -43.92 2.70
CA LEU A 1 -19.84 -43.50 1.55
C LEU A 1 -19.01 -42.27 1.97
N LYS A 2 -17.76 -42.53 2.42
CA LYS A 2 -16.77 -41.53 2.77
C LYS A 2 -16.12 -41.08 1.44
N CYS A 3 -16.45 -39.90 0.96
CA CYS A 3 -15.73 -39.25 -0.13
C CYS A 3 -14.48 -38.58 0.49
N GLY A 4 -13.30 -39.04 0.08
CA GLY A 4 -12.01 -38.57 0.57
C GLY A 4 -11.77 -37.14 0.13
N VAL A 5 -11.73 -36.23 1.08
CA VAL A 5 -11.10 -34.91 0.92
C VAL A 5 -9.60 -35.17 1.11
N GLU A 6 -8.88 -35.43 0.03
CA GLU A 6 -7.42 -35.33 0.05
C GLU A 6 -7.06 -33.91 0.44
N ARG A 7 -6.46 -33.79 1.60
CA ARG A 7 -5.89 -32.52 2.08
C ARG A 7 -4.79 -32.11 1.11
N LEU A 8 -5.04 -31.02 0.38
CA LEU A 8 -4.02 -30.26 -0.35
C LEU A 8 -3.00 -29.64 0.66
N HIS A 9 -2.21 -30.51 1.29
CA HIS A 9 -1.15 -30.15 2.24
C HIS A 9 0.19 -30.18 1.52
N ASN A 10 0.38 -29.32 0.51
CA ASN A 10 1.70 -28.87 0.02
C ASN A 10 1.52 -27.66 -0.90
N ARG A 11 0.94 -26.57 -0.37
CA ARG A 11 1.09 -25.28 -1.03
C ARG A 11 2.38 -24.67 -0.50
N PRO A 12 3.32 -24.26 -1.36
CA PRO A 12 4.45 -23.47 -0.90
C PRO A 12 3.89 -22.20 -0.24
N ALA A 13 4.15 -22.06 1.06
CA ALA A 13 3.89 -20.82 1.75
C ALA A 13 4.70 -19.72 1.04
N PHE A 14 4.10 -18.54 0.85
CA PHE A 14 4.86 -17.36 0.45
C PHE A 14 5.93 -17.08 1.52
N ALA A 15 7.11 -17.58 1.33
CA ALA A 15 8.26 -17.18 2.12
C ALA A 15 8.85 -15.89 1.54
N TYR A 16 8.12 -14.76 1.63
CA TYR A 16 8.76 -13.46 1.44
C TYR A 16 9.64 -13.17 2.66
N ASN A 17 10.89 -13.59 2.59
CA ASN A 17 11.90 -13.36 3.62
C ASN A 17 12.52 -11.95 3.53
N GLY A 18 11.75 -10.92 3.18
CA GLY A 18 12.31 -9.57 3.18
C GLY A 18 11.44 -8.49 2.55
N SER A 19 11.04 -8.60 1.28
CA SER A 19 10.25 -7.57 0.61
C SER A 19 9.45 -8.14 -0.56
N MET A 20 8.22 -7.69 -0.75
CA MET A 20 7.48 -7.96 -2.00
C MET A 20 7.89 -6.91 -3.03
N ARG A 21 8.56 -7.33 -4.10
CA ARG A 21 9.00 -6.47 -5.20
C ARG A 21 7.82 -6.12 -6.09
N ILE A 22 7.84 -4.89 -6.62
CA ILE A 22 6.90 -4.43 -7.64
C ILE A 22 7.64 -4.53 -8.98
N LEU A 23 7.02 -5.17 -9.97
CA LEU A 23 7.64 -5.47 -11.26
C LEU A 23 7.03 -4.64 -12.38
N THR A 24 7.80 -4.40 -13.43
CA THR A 24 7.29 -4.02 -14.74
C THR A 24 6.74 -5.24 -15.48
N ALA A 25 5.99 -5.00 -16.55
CA ALA A 25 5.50 -6.08 -17.44
C ALA A 25 6.66 -6.94 -17.96
N ALA A 26 7.75 -6.31 -18.40
CA ALA A 26 8.94 -6.99 -18.89
C ALA A 26 9.65 -7.81 -17.80
N GLU A 27 9.75 -7.28 -16.59
CA GLU A 27 10.35 -7.99 -15.44
C GLU A 27 9.50 -9.18 -15.01
N MET A 28 8.15 -9.08 -15.09
CA MET A 28 7.25 -10.18 -14.80
C MET A 28 7.40 -11.31 -15.83
N HIS A 29 7.43 -10.97 -17.12
CA HIS A 29 7.69 -11.96 -18.18
C HIS A 29 9.04 -12.67 -17.99
N ALA A 30 10.10 -11.91 -17.72
CA ALA A 30 11.41 -12.48 -17.43
C ALA A 30 11.43 -13.34 -16.13
N CYS A 31 10.55 -13.04 -15.16
CA CYS A 31 10.38 -13.88 -13.97
C CYS A 31 9.77 -15.24 -14.33
N ASP A 32 8.74 -15.26 -15.17
CA ASP A 32 8.10 -16.50 -15.63
C ASP A 32 9.07 -17.33 -16.48
N GLU A 33 9.81 -16.72 -17.42
CA GLU A 33 10.86 -17.38 -18.19
C GLU A 33 11.91 -18.05 -17.28
N ARG A 34 12.46 -17.28 -16.30
CA ARG A 34 13.39 -17.86 -15.33
C ARG A 34 12.79 -19.02 -14.56
N THR A 35 11.52 -18.88 -14.14
CA THR A 35 10.80 -19.94 -13.40
C THR A 35 10.73 -21.23 -14.19
N VAL A 36 10.48 -21.15 -15.49
CA VAL A 36 10.43 -22.31 -16.38
C VAL A 36 11.84 -22.86 -16.63
N GLU A 37 12.78 -22.02 -17.02
CA GLU A 37 14.12 -22.45 -17.46
C GLU A 37 15.00 -22.96 -16.32
N GLN A 38 14.91 -22.36 -15.12
CA GLN A 38 15.86 -22.59 -14.04
C GLN A 38 15.30 -23.39 -12.87
N TRP A 39 13.96 -23.42 -12.69
CA TRP A 39 13.33 -24.12 -11.55
C TRP A 39 12.41 -25.27 -11.96
N GLY A 40 12.40 -25.63 -13.26
CA GLY A 40 11.73 -26.85 -13.73
C GLY A 40 10.19 -26.79 -13.74
N GLN A 41 9.61 -25.60 -13.64
CA GLN A 41 8.18 -25.39 -13.89
C GLN A 41 7.92 -25.43 -15.41
N THR A 42 6.67 -25.61 -15.80
CA THR A 42 6.23 -25.46 -17.20
C THR A 42 5.28 -24.29 -17.33
N TRP A 43 5.21 -23.69 -18.51
CA TRP A 43 4.23 -22.64 -18.80
C TRP A 43 2.79 -23.12 -18.51
N GLU A 44 2.48 -24.39 -18.87
CA GLU A 44 1.18 -24.98 -18.55
C GLU A 44 0.92 -25.07 -17.04
N SER A 45 1.96 -25.41 -16.25
CA SER A 45 1.84 -25.47 -14.77
C SER A 45 1.57 -24.10 -14.17
N LEU A 46 2.26 -23.05 -14.64
CA LEU A 46 2.03 -21.69 -14.17
C LEU A 46 0.60 -21.24 -14.48
N MET A 47 0.13 -21.48 -15.69
CA MET A 47 -1.24 -21.16 -16.14
C MET A 47 -2.29 -21.94 -15.35
N GLU A 48 -2.05 -23.22 -15.07
CA GLU A 48 -2.93 -24.05 -14.24
C GLU A 48 -3.07 -23.48 -12.82
N HIS A 49 -1.94 -23.09 -12.20
CA HIS A 49 -1.97 -22.48 -10.87
C HIS A 49 -2.68 -21.11 -10.88
N ALA A 50 -2.46 -20.30 -11.92
CA ALA A 50 -3.09 -18.99 -12.07
C ALA A 50 -4.62 -19.11 -12.15
N GLY A 51 -5.13 -19.92 -13.07
CA GLY A 51 -6.57 -20.11 -13.22
C GLY A 51 -7.22 -20.77 -12.00
N ALA A 52 -6.55 -21.74 -11.36
CA ALA A 52 -7.02 -22.34 -10.12
C ALA A 52 -7.11 -21.32 -8.97
N ALA A 53 -6.14 -20.40 -8.87
CA ALA A 53 -6.16 -19.32 -7.87
C ALA A 53 -7.33 -18.35 -8.11
N VAL A 54 -7.57 -17.96 -9.38
CA VAL A 54 -8.71 -17.12 -9.76
C VAL A 54 -10.03 -17.79 -9.39
N ALA A 55 -10.22 -19.05 -9.76
CA ALA A 55 -11.44 -19.79 -9.42
C ALA A 55 -11.63 -19.89 -7.90
N GLY A 56 -10.57 -20.22 -7.16
CA GLY A 56 -10.59 -20.28 -5.71
C GLY A 56 -10.96 -18.95 -5.06
N PHE A 57 -10.43 -17.84 -5.56
CA PHE A 57 -10.79 -16.50 -5.10
C PHE A 57 -12.23 -16.14 -5.44
N ALA A 58 -12.68 -16.41 -6.68
CA ALA A 58 -14.06 -16.17 -7.10
C ALA A 58 -15.09 -16.88 -6.22
N LEU A 59 -14.85 -18.15 -5.89
CA LEU A 59 -15.74 -18.96 -5.03
C LEU A 59 -15.85 -18.39 -3.61
N ARG A 60 -14.79 -17.80 -3.07
CA ARG A 60 -14.77 -17.22 -1.73
C ARG A 60 -15.31 -15.80 -1.69
N GLN A 61 -14.93 -14.97 -2.65
CA GLN A 61 -15.31 -13.55 -2.69
C GLN A 61 -16.75 -13.35 -3.16
N PHE A 62 -17.23 -14.23 -4.06
CA PHE A 62 -18.58 -14.17 -4.64
C PHE A 62 -19.33 -15.51 -4.43
N PRO A 63 -19.56 -15.94 -3.17
CA PRO A 63 -20.09 -17.27 -2.86
C PRO A 63 -21.49 -17.50 -3.45
N ASN A 64 -22.28 -16.44 -3.60
CA ASN A 64 -23.66 -16.49 -4.10
C ASN A 64 -23.75 -16.49 -5.65
N ALA A 65 -22.65 -16.26 -6.36
CA ALA A 65 -22.63 -16.33 -7.82
C ALA A 65 -22.80 -17.79 -8.27
N VAL A 66 -23.83 -18.06 -9.06
CA VAL A 66 -24.13 -19.37 -9.63
C VAL A 66 -23.78 -19.41 -11.11
N ARG A 67 -24.21 -18.39 -11.87
CA ARG A 67 -23.99 -18.25 -13.31
C ARG A 67 -22.81 -17.32 -13.56
N ILE A 68 -21.71 -17.88 -14.05
CA ILE A 68 -20.46 -17.16 -14.23
C ILE A 68 -20.11 -17.10 -15.71
N ALA A 69 -19.89 -15.89 -16.22
CA ALA A 69 -19.43 -15.68 -17.59
C ALA A 69 -17.93 -15.36 -17.59
N VAL A 70 -17.13 -16.17 -18.28
CA VAL A 70 -15.68 -15.99 -18.40
C VAL A 70 -15.36 -15.46 -19.79
N LEU A 71 -14.74 -14.28 -19.84
CA LEU A 71 -14.40 -13.57 -21.06
C LEU A 71 -12.93 -13.78 -21.35
N CYS A 72 -12.62 -14.61 -22.35
CA CYS A 72 -11.27 -15.02 -22.66
C CYS A 72 -10.72 -14.33 -23.91
N GLY A 73 -9.53 -13.72 -23.80
CA GLY A 73 -8.73 -13.31 -24.95
C GLY A 73 -7.98 -14.49 -25.57
N LYS A 74 -7.20 -14.23 -26.63
CA LYS A 74 -6.41 -15.26 -27.32
C LYS A 74 -5.06 -15.57 -26.68
N GLY A 75 -4.58 -14.72 -25.74
CA GLY A 75 -3.27 -14.83 -25.08
C GLY A 75 -3.35 -15.58 -23.74
N ASN A 76 -2.24 -15.55 -22.99
CA ASN A 76 -2.07 -16.27 -21.73
C ASN A 76 -3.16 -15.92 -20.70
N ASN A 77 -3.56 -14.64 -20.59
CA ASN A 77 -4.64 -14.25 -19.70
C ASN A 77 -5.96 -14.96 -20.03
N GLY A 78 -6.26 -15.15 -21.32
CA GLY A 78 -7.39 -15.97 -21.77
C GLY A 78 -7.23 -17.44 -21.37
N GLY A 79 -6.00 -17.96 -21.45
CA GLY A 79 -5.66 -19.30 -20.95
C GLY A 79 -5.93 -19.50 -19.47
N ASP A 80 -5.54 -18.52 -18.64
CA ASP A 80 -5.85 -18.49 -17.20
C ASP A 80 -7.37 -18.49 -16.97
N GLY A 81 -8.11 -17.72 -17.79
CA GLY A 81 -9.58 -17.71 -17.81
C GLY A 81 -10.19 -19.06 -18.15
N LEU A 82 -9.65 -19.78 -19.14
CA LEU A 82 -10.13 -21.13 -19.54
C LEU A 82 -9.89 -22.14 -18.41
N VAL A 83 -8.74 -22.08 -17.73
CA VAL A 83 -8.48 -22.90 -16.55
C VAL A 83 -9.44 -22.56 -15.42
N ALA A 84 -9.66 -21.26 -15.13
CA ALA A 84 -10.61 -20.83 -14.12
C ALA A 84 -12.03 -21.33 -14.42
N ALA A 85 -12.47 -21.26 -15.69
CA ALA A 85 -13.76 -21.77 -16.14
C ALA A 85 -13.94 -23.26 -15.81
N ARG A 86 -12.92 -24.09 -16.08
CA ARG A 86 -12.93 -25.51 -15.79
C ARG A 86 -13.02 -25.81 -14.29
N HIS A 87 -12.27 -25.07 -13.45
CA HIS A 87 -12.31 -25.23 -11.99
C HIS A 87 -13.66 -24.79 -11.39
N LEU A 88 -14.25 -23.72 -11.91
CA LEU A 88 -15.57 -23.24 -11.48
C LEU A 88 -16.68 -24.22 -11.84
N GLU A 89 -16.64 -24.78 -13.07
CA GLU A 89 -17.59 -25.79 -13.51
C GLU A 89 -17.47 -27.06 -12.66
N ALA A 90 -16.25 -27.55 -12.41
CA ALA A 90 -16.00 -28.68 -11.53
C ALA A 90 -16.47 -28.44 -10.08
N SER A 91 -16.58 -27.16 -9.65
CA SER A 91 -17.13 -26.75 -8.36
C SER A 91 -18.66 -26.58 -8.37
N GLY A 92 -19.34 -26.98 -9.44
CA GLY A 92 -20.80 -26.95 -9.58
C GLY A 92 -21.38 -25.61 -10.00
N LYS A 93 -20.57 -24.68 -10.51
CA LYS A 93 -21.07 -23.41 -11.07
C LYS A 93 -21.52 -23.58 -12.52
N GLN A 94 -22.50 -22.80 -12.94
CA GLN A 94 -22.93 -22.72 -14.33
C GLN A 94 -22.03 -21.75 -15.09
N VAL A 95 -21.09 -22.32 -15.85
CA VAL A 95 -20.07 -21.50 -16.54
C VAL A 95 -20.43 -21.32 -18.01
N ARG A 96 -20.28 -20.09 -18.50
CA ARG A 96 -20.37 -19.70 -19.89
C ARG A 96 -19.05 -19.06 -20.31
N ILE A 97 -18.49 -19.47 -21.44
CA ILE A 97 -17.24 -18.90 -21.95
C ILE A 97 -17.53 -18.08 -23.19
N VAL A 98 -17.05 -16.84 -23.20
CA VAL A 98 -16.98 -16.00 -24.41
C VAL A 98 -15.51 -15.90 -24.81
N LEU A 99 -15.18 -16.38 -25.99
CA LEU A 99 -13.84 -16.33 -26.56
C LEU A 99 -13.77 -15.23 -27.62
N LEU A 100 -12.93 -14.23 -27.42
CA LEU A 100 -12.75 -13.09 -28.33
C LEU A 100 -11.76 -13.39 -29.47
N ALA A 101 -11.67 -14.64 -29.88
CA ALA A 101 -10.86 -15.13 -30.99
C ALA A 101 -11.40 -16.49 -31.44
N ALA A 102 -11.17 -16.88 -32.68
CA ALA A 102 -11.45 -18.26 -33.09
C ALA A 102 -10.54 -19.24 -32.35
N PRO A 103 -11.03 -20.44 -31.97
CA PRO A 103 -10.19 -21.44 -31.27
C PRO A 103 -8.88 -21.77 -32.01
N GLU A 104 -8.88 -21.71 -33.34
CA GLU A 104 -7.72 -21.96 -34.19
C GLU A 104 -6.64 -20.86 -34.06
N GLN A 105 -7.00 -19.69 -33.55
CA GLN A 105 -6.08 -18.56 -33.32
C GLN A 105 -5.38 -18.65 -31.95
N LEU A 106 -5.82 -19.55 -31.07
CA LEU A 106 -5.14 -19.84 -29.82
C LEU A 106 -3.83 -20.58 -30.12
N GLN A 107 -2.75 -20.16 -29.48
CA GLN A 107 -1.44 -20.77 -29.66
C GLN A 107 -0.90 -21.26 -28.31
N SER A 108 0.04 -22.23 -28.37
CA SER A 108 0.76 -22.75 -27.21
C SER A 108 -0.18 -23.15 -26.05
N GLU A 109 0.05 -22.61 -24.88
CA GLU A 109 -0.62 -22.96 -23.62
C GLU A 109 -2.13 -22.63 -23.63
N PRO A 110 -2.60 -21.46 -24.09
CA PRO A 110 -4.05 -21.19 -24.22
C PRO A 110 -4.78 -22.23 -25.07
N ARG A 111 -4.16 -22.72 -26.13
CA ARG A 111 -4.71 -23.80 -26.96
C ARG A 111 -4.82 -25.10 -26.17
N ALA A 112 -3.76 -25.49 -25.47
CA ALA A 112 -3.76 -26.68 -24.62
C ALA A 112 -4.84 -26.61 -23.54
N MET A 113 -5.06 -25.42 -22.90
CA MET A 113 -6.12 -25.25 -21.90
C MET A 113 -7.53 -25.32 -22.52
N TYR A 114 -7.73 -24.79 -23.71
CA TYR A 114 -8.99 -24.95 -24.46
C TYR A 114 -9.30 -26.42 -24.75
N GLU A 115 -8.31 -27.20 -25.17
CA GLU A 115 -8.45 -28.64 -25.45
C GLU A 115 -8.73 -29.46 -24.20
N LYS A 116 -8.25 -29.02 -23.02
CA LYS A 116 -8.51 -29.63 -21.71
C LYS A 116 -9.90 -29.31 -21.14
N LEU A 117 -10.68 -28.43 -21.77
CA LEU A 117 -12.06 -28.17 -21.33
C LEU A 117 -12.92 -29.45 -21.44
N PRO A 118 -13.82 -29.72 -20.49
CA PRO A 118 -14.88 -30.74 -20.66
C PRO A 118 -15.63 -30.51 -21.96
N THR A 119 -15.96 -31.59 -22.67
CA THR A 119 -16.59 -31.50 -24.01
C THR A 119 -17.84 -30.62 -23.99
N ALA A 120 -18.74 -30.82 -23.02
CA ALA A 120 -19.96 -30.02 -22.90
C ALA A 120 -19.68 -28.51 -22.76
N LEU A 121 -18.66 -28.12 -21.99
CA LEU A 121 -18.27 -26.73 -21.80
C LEU A 121 -17.61 -26.17 -23.07
N ARG A 122 -16.74 -26.94 -23.71
CA ARG A 122 -16.06 -26.57 -24.95
C ARG A 122 -17.06 -26.37 -26.11
N ASP A 123 -18.03 -27.25 -26.25
CA ASP A 123 -19.02 -27.18 -27.30
C ASP A 123 -20.02 -26.01 -27.09
N SER A 124 -20.10 -25.45 -25.89
CA SER A 124 -20.93 -24.29 -25.54
C SER A 124 -20.20 -22.95 -25.59
N VAL A 125 -18.91 -22.92 -25.99
CA VAL A 125 -18.15 -21.67 -26.10
C VAL A 125 -18.74 -20.74 -27.14
N PHE A 126 -19.04 -19.50 -26.74
CA PHE A 126 -19.47 -18.44 -27.64
C PHE A 126 -18.25 -17.72 -28.23
N VAL A 127 -18.05 -17.84 -29.53
CA VAL A 127 -16.95 -17.16 -30.22
C VAL A 127 -17.43 -15.80 -30.71
N LEU A 128 -16.85 -14.73 -30.18
CA LEU A 128 -17.19 -13.34 -30.50
C LEU A 128 -16.12 -12.73 -31.42
N HIS A 129 -16.48 -12.47 -32.68
CA HIS A 129 -15.60 -11.80 -33.64
C HIS A 129 -15.90 -10.30 -33.76
N GLU A 130 -17.19 -9.94 -33.73
CA GLU A 130 -17.74 -8.58 -33.83
C GLU A 130 -18.97 -8.45 -32.93
N ALA A 131 -19.68 -7.33 -33.03
CA ALA A 131 -20.96 -7.17 -32.33
C ALA A 131 -21.98 -8.21 -32.80
N ASP A 132 -22.40 -9.10 -31.88
CA ASP A 132 -23.37 -10.15 -32.14
C ASP A 132 -24.59 -9.97 -31.22
N PRO A 133 -25.80 -9.83 -31.77
CA PRO A 133 -27.03 -9.72 -30.97
C PRO A 133 -27.28 -10.95 -30.06
N ALA A 134 -26.83 -12.15 -30.44
CA ALA A 134 -26.99 -13.36 -29.66
C ALA A 134 -26.21 -13.31 -28.34
N LEU A 135 -25.14 -12.50 -28.27
CA LEU A 135 -24.34 -12.31 -27.07
C LEU A 135 -25.19 -11.84 -25.87
N GLU A 136 -26.16 -10.97 -26.09
CA GLU A 136 -27.03 -10.48 -25.02
C GLU A 136 -27.83 -11.60 -24.36
N HIS A 137 -28.42 -12.45 -25.17
CA HIS A 137 -29.13 -13.63 -24.68
C HIS A 137 -28.15 -14.61 -23.98
N PHE A 138 -26.96 -14.80 -24.53
CA PHE A 138 -25.95 -15.68 -23.97
C PHE A 138 -25.48 -15.20 -22.59
N LEU A 139 -25.34 -13.89 -22.38
CA LEU A 139 -24.92 -13.31 -21.10
C LEU A 139 -26.08 -13.05 -20.12
N ALA A 140 -27.31 -13.24 -20.54
CA ALA A 140 -28.47 -12.95 -19.69
C ALA A 140 -28.45 -13.73 -18.38
N GLY A 141 -28.67 -12.99 -17.28
CA GLY A 141 -28.70 -13.55 -15.92
C GLY A 141 -27.36 -13.98 -15.38
N THR A 142 -26.25 -13.49 -15.91
CA THR A 142 -24.91 -13.68 -15.31
C THR A 142 -24.85 -13.05 -13.93
N ASP A 143 -24.32 -13.78 -12.95
CA ASP A 143 -24.16 -13.33 -11.56
C ASP A 143 -22.73 -12.82 -11.28
N LEU A 144 -21.75 -13.20 -12.11
CA LEU A 144 -20.34 -12.78 -12.02
C LEU A 144 -19.68 -12.84 -13.39
N PHE A 145 -18.95 -11.80 -13.76
CA PHE A 145 -18.06 -11.79 -14.91
C PHE A 145 -16.62 -12.03 -14.47
N LEU A 146 -15.90 -12.90 -15.20
CA LEU A 146 -14.44 -12.98 -15.13
C LEU A 146 -13.88 -12.30 -16.38
N ASP A 147 -13.16 -11.19 -16.20
CA ASP A 147 -12.45 -10.50 -17.27
C ASP A 147 -11.04 -11.08 -17.40
N ALA A 148 -10.85 -11.95 -18.37
CA ALA A 148 -9.60 -12.60 -18.75
C ALA A 148 -9.22 -12.29 -20.20
N ILE A 149 -9.55 -11.08 -20.71
CA ILE A 149 -9.29 -10.73 -22.11
C ILE A 149 -7.82 -10.32 -22.27
N PHE A 150 -7.37 -9.31 -21.51
CA PHE A 150 -6.00 -8.79 -21.57
C PHE A 150 -5.38 -8.72 -20.18
N GLY A 151 -4.13 -9.15 -20.03
CA GLY A 151 -3.32 -9.05 -18.84
C GLY A 151 -2.06 -8.22 -19.10
N THR A 152 -0.96 -8.57 -18.43
CA THR A 152 0.34 -7.86 -18.43
C THR A 152 0.89 -7.52 -19.82
N GLY A 153 0.61 -8.33 -20.85
CA GLY A 153 1.12 -8.10 -22.22
C GLY A 153 0.29 -7.08 -23.04
N PHE A 154 -0.71 -6.42 -22.45
CA PHE A 154 -1.54 -5.46 -23.18
C PHE A 154 -0.90 -4.08 -23.24
N HIS A 155 -1.01 -3.45 -24.42
CA HIS A 155 -0.64 -2.03 -24.63
C HIS A 155 -1.84 -1.25 -25.21
N PRO A 156 -2.25 -0.15 -24.59
CA PRO A 156 -3.34 0.69 -25.08
C PRO A 156 -3.10 1.24 -26.49
N PRO A 157 -4.16 1.54 -27.28
CA PRO A 157 -5.58 1.46 -26.91
C PRO A 157 -6.22 0.10 -27.21
N MET A 158 -7.27 -0.25 -26.44
CA MET A 158 -8.12 -1.41 -26.72
C MET A 158 -8.95 -1.19 -28.00
N ARG A 159 -9.20 -2.27 -28.76
CA ARG A 159 -9.87 -2.20 -30.08
C ARG A 159 -10.81 -3.39 -30.31
N GLY A 160 -11.65 -3.28 -31.33
CA GLY A 160 -12.48 -4.37 -31.83
C GLY A 160 -13.53 -4.87 -30.85
N ALA A 161 -13.80 -6.18 -30.86
CA ALA A 161 -14.83 -6.84 -30.06
C ALA A 161 -14.69 -6.58 -28.55
N ALA A 162 -13.46 -6.37 -28.05
CA ALA A 162 -13.21 -6.08 -26.64
C ALA A 162 -13.82 -4.74 -26.18
N VAL A 163 -13.83 -3.71 -27.05
CA VAL A 163 -14.49 -2.42 -26.75
C VAL A 163 -16.00 -2.62 -26.61
N GLY A 164 -16.62 -3.34 -27.55
CA GLY A 164 -18.08 -3.64 -27.50
C GLY A 164 -18.44 -4.45 -26.26
N MET A 165 -17.58 -5.40 -25.86
CA MET A 165 -17.75 -6.19 -24.63
C MET A 165 -17.66 -5.33 -23.39
N ARG A 166 -16.66 -4.46 -23.29
CA ARG A 166 -16.52 -3.50 -22.19
C ARG A 166 -17.76 -2.65 -22.03
N ASP A 167 -18.24 -2.04 -23.12
CA ASP A 167 -19.39 -1.12 -23.09
C ASP A 167 -20.67 -1.87 -22.68
N LYS A 168 -20.82 -3.11 -23.11
CA LYS A 168 -21.95 -3.95 -22.73
C LYS A 168 -21.93 -4.28 -21.23
N ILE A 169 -20.78 -4.69 -20.69
CA ILE A 169 -20.64 -5.06 -19.28
C ILE A 169 -20.74 -3.84 -18.37
N ALA A 170 -20.30 -2.66 -18.82
CA ALA A 170 -20.39 -1.43 -18.04
C ALA A 170 -21.84 -1.11 -17.61
N GLY A 171 -22.83 -1.50 -18.41
CA GLY A 171 -24.27 -1.33 -18.13
C GLY A 171 -24.92 -2.43 -17.27
N LEU A 172 -24.20 -3.50 -16.93
CA LEU A 172 -24.75 -4.63 -16.18
C LEU A 172 -24.44 -4.50 -14.68
N ALA A 173 -25.33 -5.01 -13.82
CA ALA A 173 -25.16 -4.91 -12.36
C ALA A 173 -24.25 -5.99 -11.77
N ALA A 174 -24.04 -7.12 -12.48
CA ALA A 174 -23.21 -8.22 -11.97
C ALA A 174 -21.75 -7.78 -11.79
N PRO A 175 -21.07 -8.17 -10.69
CA PRO A 175 -19.67 -7.82 -10.44
C PRO A 175 -18.73 -8.38 -11.50
N VAL A 176 -17.55 -7.74 -11.62
CA VAL A 176 -16.46 -8.15 -12.50
C VAL A 176 -15.23 -8.46 -11.69
N LEU A 177 -14.73 -9.69 -11.79
CA LEU A 177 -13.42 -10.11 -11.29
C LEU A 177 -12.42 -10.10 -12.44
N SER A 178 -11.40 -9.26 -12.35
CA SER A 178 -10.36 -9.19 -13.38
C SER A 178 -9.21 -10.16 -13.08
N VAL A 179 -8.81 -10.88 -14.12
CA VAL A 179 -7.66 -11.79 -14.10
C VAL A 179 -6.43 -10.99 -14.49
N ASP A 180 -5.45 -10.96 -13.64
CA ASP A 180 -4.23 -10.18 -13.69
C ASP A 180 -4.50 -8.65 -13.61
N LEU A 181 -5.11 -8.06 -14.63
CA LEU A 181 -5.45 -6.63 -14.72
C LEU A 181 -6.86 -6.45 -15.30
N PRO A 182 -7.58 -5.38 -14.95
CA PRO A 182 -8.76 -5.02 -15.71
C PRO A 182 -8.37 -4.75 -17.16
N SER A 183 -9.02 -5.44 -18.10
CA SER A 183 -8.66 -5.33 -19.52
C SER A 183 -8.73 -3.88 -20.00
N GLY A 184 -7.65 -3.42 -20.62
CA GLY A 184 -7.47 -2.03 -21.03
C GLY A 184 -6.48 -1.23 -20.18
N TRP A 185 -6.02 -1.74 -19.02
CA TRP A 185 -4.92 -1.17 -18.27
C TRP A 185 -3.57 -1.59 -18.85
N ASP A 186 -2.64 -0.64 -18.91
CA ASP A 186 -1.22 -0.94 -19.09
C ASP A 186 -0.62 -1.36 -17.74
N ALA A 187 0.06 -2.49 -17.69
CA ALA A 187 0.67 -3.00 -16.46
C ALA A 187 1.73 -2.06 -15.86
N ASP A 188 2.37 -1.26 -16.71
CA ASP A 188 3.42 -0.31 -16.35
C ASP A 188 2.88 1.11 -16.07
N ALA A 189 1.56 1.30 -16.09
CA ALA A 189 0.95 2.59 -15.78
C ALA A 189 1.16 2.96 -14.31
N THR A 190 1.57 4.22 -14.09
CA THR A 190 1.64 4.85 -12.75
C THR A 190 0.55 5.88 -12.52
N ALA A 191 -0.31 6.11 -13.52
CA ALA A 191 -1.46 7.00 -13.42
C ALA A 191 -2.57 6.37 -12.56
N MET A 192 -3.29 7.21 -11.82
CA MET A 192 -4.42 6.78 -10.99
C MET A 192 -5.61 6.29 -11.82
N HIS A 193 -5.80 6.84 -13.02
CA HIS A 193 -6.92 6.53 -13.91
C HIS A 193 -6.43 6.21 -15.31
N THR A 194 -7.16 5.37 -16.00
CA THR A 194 -7.00 5.12 -17.43
C THR A 194 -8.38 5.14 -18.11
N ASP A 195 -8.43 5.71 -19.29
CA ASP A 195 -9.66 5.73 -20.08
C ASP A 195 -9.81 4.43 -20.88
N GLY A 196 -11.04 3.94 -20.96
CA GLY A 196 -11.37 2.82 -21.84
C GLY A 196 -11.07 1.43 -21.27
N ALA A 197 -10.68 1.29 -20.01
CA ALA A 197 -10.56 -0.01 -19.36
C ALA A 197 -11.92 -0.58 -18.92
N PHE A 198 -11.97 -1.88 -18.68
CA PHE A 198 -13.07 -2.53 -18.00
C PHE A 198 -13.19 -2.01 -16.57
N ARG A 199 -14.42 -1.88 -16.05
CA ARG A 199 -14.64 -1.75 -14.62
C ARG A 199 -14.26 -3.06 -13.94
N SER A 200 -13.85 -2.99 -12.70
CA SER A 200 -13.51 -4.17 -11.91
C SER A 200 -13.99 -4.01 -10.47
N ASP A 201 -14.50 -5.09 -9.89
CA ASP A 201 -14.92 -5.15 -8.50
C ASP A 201 -13.92 -5.94 -7.64
N ALA A 202 -13.01 -6.68 -8.28
CA ALA A 202 -11.87 -7.34 -7.64
C ALA A 202 -10.81 -7.69 -8.68
N VAL A 203 -9.55 -7.78 -8.26
CA VAL A 203 -8.41 -8.16 -9.11
C VAL A 203 -7.60 -9.27 -8.46
N VAL A 204 -7.28 -10.31 -9.23
CA VAL A 204 -6.31 -11.36 -8.84
C VAL A 204 -5.14 -11.30 -9.80
N THR A 205 -3.97 -10.91 -9.29
CA THR A 205 -2.71 -10.95 -10.03
C THR A 205 -1.80 -12.05 -9.49
N PHE A 206 -0.68 -12.31 -10.17
CA PHE A 206 0.14 -13.49 -9.93
C PHE A 206 1.58 -13.13 -9.59
N THR A 207 2.22 -13.93 -8.73
CA THR A 207 3.63 -13.87 -8.31
C THR A 207 4.00 -12.56 -7.64
N ALA A 208 3.88 -11.42 -8.31
CA ALA A 208 4.21 -10.10 -7.81
C ALA A 208 3.27 -9.02 -8.39
N PRO A 209 3.01 -7.91 -7.66
CA PRO A 209 2.27 -6.80 -8.22
C PRO A 209 3.07 -6.09 -9.31
N LYS A 210 2.37 -5.61 -10.35
CA LYS A 210 2.91 -4.71 -11.36
C LYS A 210 2.66 -3.26 -10.94
N LEU A 211 3.26 -2.29 -11.64
CA LEU A 211 3.12 -0.87 -11.32
C LEU A 211 1.65 -0.43 -11.22
N ALA A 212 0.81 -0.85 -12.16
CA ALA A 212 -0.62 -0.51 -12.15
C ALA A 212 -1.36 -1.00 -10.90
N HIS A 213 -0.97 -2.15 -10.31
CA HIS A 213 -1.61 -2.68 -9.09
C HIS A 213 -1.38 -1.80 -7.86
N VAL A 214 -0.24 -1.12 -7.81
CA VAL A 214 0.14 -0.31 -6.64
C VAL A 214 -0.07 1.19 -6.85
N PHE A 215 -0.08 1.69 -8.08
CA PHE A 215 -0.31 3.11 -8.37
C PHE A 215 -1.71 3.40 -8.91
N GLY A 216 -2.30 2.46 -9.66
CA GLY A 216 -3.59 2.61 -10.29
C GLY A 216 -4.77 2.52 -9.32
N GLY A 217 -5.86 3.15 -9.67
CA GLY A 217 -7.18 2.98 -9.06
C GLY A 217 -7.97 1.89 -9.79
N LEU A 218 -7.43 0.67 -9.86
CA LEU A 218 -7.99 -0.43 -10.66
C LEU A 218 -9.41 -0.81 -10.23
N THR A 219 -9.66 -0.75 -8.92
CA THR A 219 -10.93 -1.12 -8.30
C THR A 219 -11.04 -0.48 -6.91
N ARG A 220 -12.28 -0.33 -6.41
CA ARG A 220 -12.54 -0.08 -4.98
C ARG A 220 -12.60 -1.37 -4.16
N GLY A 221 -12.66 -2.52 -4.83
CA GLY A 221 -12.66 -3.83 -4.21
C GLY A 221 -11.25 -4.35 -3.91
N PRO A 222 -11.13 -5.64 -3.55
CA PRO A 222 -9.84 -6.24 -3.22
C PRO A 222 -8.92 -6.37 -4.44
N VAL A 223 -7.63 -6.17 -4.20
CA VAL A 223 -6.53 -6.52 -5.11
C VAL A 223 -5.64 -7.52 -4.39
N VAL A 224 -5.49 -8.72 -4.95
CA VAL A 224 -4.72 -9.80 -4.33
C VAL A 224 -3.65 -10.36 -5.26
N VAL A 225 -2.56 -10.83 -4.66
CA VAL A 225 -1.47 -11.53 -5.36
C VAL A 225 -1.55 -13.01 -5.00
N ALA A 226 -1.70 -13.86 -6.01
CA ALA A 226 -1.68 -15.30 -5.87
C ALA A 226 -0.31 -15.89 -6.23
N PRO A 227 0.24 -16.84 -5.44
CA PRO A 227 1.42 -17.60 -5.82
C PRO A 227 1.06 -18.60 -6.92
N ILE A 228 1.86 -18.67 -7.96
CA ILE A 228 1.67 -19.63 -9.05
C ILE A 228 2.83 -20.59 -9.23
N GLY A 229 3.80 -20.56 -8.31
CA GLY A 229 4.95 -21.47 -8.32
C GLY A 229 6.28 -20.83 -8.65
N SER A 230 6.33 -19.52 -8.92
CA SER A 230 7.58 -18.79 -9.11
C SER A 230 8.30 -18.62 -7.77
N PRO A 231 9.55 -19.08 -7.61
CA PRO A 231 10.32 -18.92 -6.39
C PRO A 231 10.85 -17.49 -6.23
N GLU A 232 11.17 -17.09 -5.01
CA GLU A 232 11.69 -15.74 -4.69
C GLU A 232 12.91 -15.37 -5.54
N GLY A 233 13.79 -16.34 -5.82
CA GLY A 233 14.98 -16.13 -6.66
C GLY A 233 14.69 -15.78 -8.12
N ALA A 234 13.50 -16.12 -8.63
CA ALA A 234 13.08 -15.73 -9.97
C ALA A 234 12.58 -14.28 -10.04
N VAL A 235 12.13 -13.70 -8.91
CA VAL A 235 11.54 -12.36 -8.83
C VAL A 235 12.66 -11.32 -8.73
N ILE A 236 13.06 -10.74 -9.85
CA ILE A 236 14.11 -9.71 -9.94
C ILE A 236 13.48 -8.41 -10.42
N SER A 237 13.71 -7.30 -9.68
CA SER A 237 13.29 -5.95 -10.07
C SER A 237 14.50 -5.03 -10.16
N THR A 238 14.59 -4.25 -11.23
CA THR A 238 15.61 -3.23 -11.44
C THR A 238 15.16 -1.85 -10.94
N GLY A 239 13.85 -1.63 -10.84
CA GLY A 239 13.27 -0.37 -10.38
C GLY A 239 13.44 -0.08 -8.90
N ASN A 240 13.91 -1.06 -8.12
CA ASN A 240 14.08 -1.00 -6.67
C ASN A 240 12.81 -0.52 -5.94
N LEU A 241 11.64 -0.98 -6.43
CA LEU A 241 10.33 -0.72 -5.86
C LEU A 241 9.84 -1.91 -5.05
N THR A 242 9.28 -1.64 -3.87
CA THR A 242 8.74 -2.65 -2.95
C THR A 242 7.37 -2.24 -2.42
N TRP A 243 6.63 -3.18 -1.85
CA TRP A 243 5.35 -2.93 -1.20
C TRP A 243 5.51 -2.85 0.32
N THR A 244 4.96 -1.79 0.95
CA THR A 244 5.09 -1.53 2.39
C THR A 244 4.46 -2.60 3.28
N GLY A 245 3.43 -3.30 2.79
CA GLY A 245 2.65 -4.25 3.61
C GLY A 245 3.50 -5.35 4.22
N VAL A 246 4.57 -5.79 3.57
CA VAL A 246 5.46 -6.84 4.11
C VAL A 246 6.09 -6.42 5.44
N SER A 247 6.34 -5.13 5.63
CA SER A 247 6.94 -4.58 6.84
C SER A 247 6.05 -4.68 8.08
N LYS A 248 4.74 -4.94 7.90
CA LYS A 248 3.81 -5.22 9.00
C LYS A 248 4.24 -6.43 9.85
N LYS A 249 4.97 -7.38 9.27
CA LYS A 249 5.49 -8.56 9.99
C LYS A 249 6.31 -8.20 11.24
N ILE A 250 6.85 -6.99 11.31
CA ILE A 250 7.57 -6.49 12.51
C ILE A 250 6.65 -6.47 13.75
N MET A 251 5.33 -6.28 13.57
CA MET A 251 4.34 -6.25 14.65
C MET A 251 3.77 -7.63 15.01
N GLU A 252 4.08 -8.66 14.25
CA GLU A 252 3.56 -10.03 14.49
C GLU A 252 4.35 -10.75 15.59
N VAL A 253 5.52 -10.23 15.95
CA VAL A 253 6.35 -10.78 17.04
C VAL A 253 5.77 -10.32 18.38
N PRO A 254 5.29 -11.25 19.23
CA PRO A 254 4.77 -10.89 20.56
C PRO A 254 5.83 -10.20 21.43
N ARG A 255 5.39 -9.26 22.24
CA ARG A 255 6.25 -8.66 23.26
C ARG A 255 6.66 -9.70 24.28
N ALA A 256 7.93 -9.68 24.72
CA ALA A 256 8.42 -10.60 25.73
C ALA A 256 7.67 -10.40 27.06
N LEU A 257 7.37 -11.50 27.76
CA LEU A 257 6.57 -11.47 29.00
C LEU A 257 7.17 -10.61 30.10
N ASN A 258 8.49 -10.48 30.15
CA ASN A 258 9.23 -9.67 31.12
C ASN A 258 9.56 -8.26 30.61
N SER A 259 8.80 -7.75 29.64
CA SER A 259 9.02 -6.39 29.10
C SER A 259 8.64 -5.30 30.09
N ASN A 260 9.31 -4.16 29.99
CA ASN A 260 9.02 -2.93 30.71
C ASN A 260 8.96 -1.74 29.74
N LYS A 261 8.44 -0.60 30.22
CA LYS A 261 8.23 0.59 29.38
C LYS A 261 9.50 1.11 28.70
N GLY A 262 10.67 1.04 29.36
CA GLY A 262 11.94 1.49 28.79
C GLY A 262 12.39 0.70 27.55
N ARG A 263 11.94 -0.56 27.41
CA ARG A 263 12.29 -1.40 26.26
C ARG A 263 11.62 -0.95 24.95
N PHE A 264 10.54 -0.18 25.04
CA PHE A 264 9.75 0.26 23.88
C PHE A 264 10.02 1.72 23.52
N GLY A 265 11.05 2.30 24.11
CA GLY A 265 11.58 3.61 23.81
C GLY A 265 10.76 4.77 24.39
N HIS A 266 11.41 5.92 24.46
CA HIS A 266 10.85 7.19 24.90
C HIS A 266 10.84 8.19 23.74
N VAL A 267 9.66 8.64 23.33
CA VAL A 267 9.47 9.63 22.27
C VAL A 267 9.31 11.03 22.88
N LEU A 268 10.10 12.00 22.40
CA LEU A 268 9.91 13.42 22.69
C LEU A 268 9.23 14.09 21.49
N VAL A 269 8.01 14.57 21.68
CA VAL A 269 7.27 15.35 20.69
C VAL A 269 7.50 16.82 20.93
N VAL A 270 8.21 17.51 20.04
CA VAL A 270 8.50 18.95 20.13
C VAL A 270 7.58 19.70 19.15
N GLY A 271 6.65 20.47 19.67
CA GLY A 271 5.67 21.13 18.81
C GLY A 271 4.77 22.11 19.55
N GLY A 272 3.71 22.51 18.84
CA GLY A 272 2.69 23.40 19.37
C GLY A 272 3.06 24.88 19.37
N SER A 273 2.04 25.71 19.24
CA SER A 273 2.07 27.16 19.33
C SER A 273 0.67 27.64 19.73
N PRO A 274 0.46 28.93 20.05
CA PRO A 274 -0.87 29.45 20.36
C PRO A 274 -1.90 29.05 19.30
N GLY A 275 -3.01 28.44 19.72
CA GLY A 275 -4.06 27.92 18.84
C GLY A 275 -3.79 26.57 18.16
N LYS A 276 -2.59 25.99 18.31
CA LYS A 276 -2.19 24.73 17.65
C LYS A 276 -1.76 23.63 18.65
N GLY A 277 -2.27 23.64 19.87
CA GLY A 277 -1.96 22.63 20.91
C GLY A 277 -2.46 21.23 20.58
N GLY A 278 -3.48 21.09 19.73
CA GLY A 278 -4.02 19.79 19.29
C GLY A 278 -3.02 18.94 18.50
N ALA A 279 -2.15 19.55 17.68
CA ALA A 279 -1.21 18.82 16.84
C ALA A 279 -0.18 18.02 17.65
N PRO A 280 0.60 18.60 18.60
CA PRO A 280 1.51 17.81 19.43
C PRO A 280 0.77 16.83 20.34
N ALA A 281 -0.46 17.14 20.77
CA ALA A 281 -1.28 16.22 21.56
C ALA A 281 -1.67 14.98 20.75
N MET A 282 -2.14 15.17 19.50
CA MET A 282 -2.46 14.06 18.58
C MET A 282 -1.23 13.20 18.28
N SER A 283 -0.08 13.81 17.98
CA SER A 283 1.17 13.07 17.74
C SER A 283 1.60 12.26 18.97
N SER A 284 1.48 12.84 20.17
CA SER A 284 1.81 12.16 21.42
C SER A 284 0.85 11.01 21.71
N LEU A 285 -0.45 11.20 21.53
CA LEU A 285 -1.46 10.16 21.67
C LEU A 285 -1.21 9.01 20.66
N ALA A 286 -0.92 9.36 19.41
CA ALA A 286 -0.60 8.38 18.38
C ALA A 286 0.66 7.58 18.70
N ALA A 287 1.71 8.23 19.24
CA ALA A 287 2.92 7.53 19.67
C ALA A 287 2.63 6.52 20.78
N MET A 288 1.83 6.87 21.78
CA MET A 288 1.41 5.94 22.84
C MET A 288 0.59 4.77 22.28
N ARG A 289 -0.39 5.05 21.43
CA ARG A 289 -1.26 4.04 20.81
C ARG A 289 -0.51 3.11 19.86
N ALA A 290 0.53 3.62 19.17
CA ALA A 290 1.41 2.82 18.32
C ALA A 290 2.45 2.01 19.11
N GLY A 291 2.52 2.19 20.44
CA GLY A 291 3.23 1.30 21.34
C GLY A 291 4.54 1.82 21.91
N ALA A 292 4.87 3.10 21.81
CA ALA A 292 5.98 3.71 22.55
C ALA A 292 5.82 3.46 24.06
N GLY A 293 6.92 3.20 24.73
CA GLY A 293 6.93 2.92 26.17
C GLY A 293 6.69 4.16 27.04
N LEU A 294 7.20 5.30 26.59
CA LEU A 294 7.04 6.62 27.20
C LEU A 294 6.90 7.68 26.12
N VAL A 295 6.11 8.71 26.40
CA VAL A 295 5.93 9.88 25.51
C VAL A 295 5.94 11.15 26.34
N THR A 296 6.75 12.13 25.92
CA THR A 296 6.78 13.48 26.49
C THR A 296 6.49 14.51 25.40
N ALA A 297 5.52 15.38 25.63
CA ALA A 297 5.26 16.53 24.77
C ALA A 297 6.03 17.75 25.27
N ALA A 298 7.03 18.20 24.55
CA ALA A 298 7.78 19.44 24.81
C ALA A 298 7.10 20.60 24.07
N VAL A 299 6.42 21.45 24.80
CA VAL A 299 5.54 22.48 24.26
C VAL A 299 5.73 23.83 24.95
N PRO A 300 5.41 24.95 24.29
CA PRO A 300 5.39 26.26 24.94
C PRO A 300 4.55 26.26 26.23
N ARG A 301 5.07 26.86 27.29
CA ARG A 301 4.43 26.92 28.61
C ARG A 301 2.94 27.30 28.56
N GLY A 302 2.57 28.25 27.71
CA GLY A 302 1.20 28.76 27.62
C GLY A 302 0.16 27.77 27.10
N ILE A 303 0.58 26.68 26.44
CA ILE A 303 -0.35 25.65 25.92
C ILE A 303 -0.21 24.30 26.64
N ALA A 304 0.74 24.18 27.57
CA ALA A 304 1.06 22.89 28.20
C ALA A 304 -0.13 22.25 28.93
N ALA A 305 -0.95 23.03 29.63
CA ALA A 305 -2.13 22.51 30.31
C ALA A 305 -3.18 21.98 29.33
N VAL A 306 -3.33 22.62 28.16
CA VAL A 306 -4.22 22.15 27.10
C VAL A 306 -3.72 20.82 26.55
N VAL A 307 -2.43 20.71 26.26
CA VAL A 307 -1.83 19.47 25.71
C VAL A 307 -1.91 18.33 26.73
N ALA A 308 -1.57 18.59 27.99
CA ALA A 308 -1.64 17.59 29.07
C ALA A 308 -3.08 17.05 29.29
N GLY A 309 -4.09 17.85 28.99
CA GLY A 309 -5.50 17.44 29.12
C GLY A 309 -5.98 16.38 28.12
N PHE A 310 -5.21 16.06 27.07
CA PHE A 310 -5.61 15.08 26.05
C PHE A 310 -5.47 13.62 26.49
N ALA A 311 -4.48 13.30 27.32
CA ALA A 311 -4.29 11.94 27.82
C ALA A 311 -3.51 11.97 29.15
N ALA A 312 -4.01 11.21 30.13
CA ALA A 312 -3.40 11.15 31.47
C ALA A 312 -2.00 10.49 31.47
N GLU A 313 -1.73 9.64 30.48
CA GLU A 313 -0.47 8.92 30.32
C GLU A 313 0.64 9.77 29.69
N MET A 314 0.31 10.94 29.13
CA MET A 314 1.26 11.83 28.47
C MET A 314 1.99 12.71 29.48
N MET A 315 3.30 12.71 29.40
CA MET A 315 4.13 13.67 30.13
C MET A 315 4.28 14.95 29.33
N THR A 316 4.49 16.09 30.01
CA THR A 316 4.75 17.38 29.37
C THR A 316 6.05 18.00 29.86
N LEU A 317 6.81 18.61 28.93
CA LEU A 317 8.00 19.41 29.21
C LEU A 317 7.72 20.86 28.79
N LEU A 318 7.94 21.79 29.72
CA LEU A 318 7.65 23.22 29.50
C LEU A 318 8.82 23.91 28.81
N LEU A 319 8.58 24.44 27.60
CA LEU A 319 9.55 25.23 26.86
C LEU A 319 9.34 26.73 27.08
N GLU A 320 10.45 27.49 27.10
CA GLU A 320 10.41 28.95 27.08
C GLU A 320 9.79 29.45 25.76
N GLN A 321 8.96 30.47 25.92
CA GLN A 321 8.21 31.05 24.80
C GLN A 321 8.96 32.22 24.17
N SER A 322 8.78 32.37 22.85
CA SER A 322 9.07 33.62 22.14
C SER A 322 8.08 34.72 22.55
N SER A 323 8.30 35.93 22.06
CA SER A 323 7.40 37.06 22.29
C SER A 323 5.99 36.85 21.73
N THR A 324 5.81 35.99 20.74
CA THR A 324 4.52 35.65 20.10
C THR A 324 3.90 34.36 20.66
N GLY A 325 4.58 33.71 21.64
CA GLY A 325 4.11 32.48 22.26
C GLY A 325 4.56 31.19 21.58
N GLY A 326 5.38 31.27 20.50
CA GLY A 326 6.05 30.14 19.90
C GLY A 326 7.23 29.64 20.74
N ILE A 327 8.05 28.74 20.20
CA ILE A 327 9.22 28.21 20.93
C ILE A 327 10.42 29.17 20.74
N SER A 328 10.99 29.64 21.87
CA SER A 328 12.13 30.56 21.89
C SER A 328 13.45 29.81 21.70
N THR A 329 14.40 30.47 21.04
CA THR A 329 15.82 30.03 20.96
C THR A 329 16.52 29.95 22.32
N LYS A 330 15.99 30.54 23.38
CA LYS A 330 16.46 30.36 24.76
C LYS A 330 16.49 28.91 25.23
N ASN A 331 15.67 28.03 24.61
CA ASN A 331 15.70 26.60 24.87
C ASN A 331 16.92 25.88 24.27
N LEU A 332 17.78 26.58 23.53
CA LEU A 332 19.01 26.04 22.92
C LEU A 332 20.24 26.14 23.83
N ASP A 333 20.06 26.65 25.03
CA ASP A 333 21.11 26.57 26.07
C ASP A 333 21.54 25.11 26.29
N ALA A 334 22.84 24.87 26.46
CA ALA A 334 23.40 23.53 26.50
C ALA A 334 22.78 22.65 27.60
N GLU A 335 22.60 23.23 28.81
CA GLU A 335 22.02 22.49 29.95
C GLU A 335 20.56 22.12 29.67
N ARG A 336 19.80 23.01 29.03
CA ARG A 336 18.42 22.74 28.63
C ARG A 336 18.30 21.70 27.53
N VAL A 337 19.17 21.75 26.54
CA VAL A 337 19.20 20.72 25.47
C VAL A 337 19.56 19.37 26.08
N GLU A 338 20.56 19.28 26.95
CA GLU A 338 20.92 18.06 27.63
C GLU A 338 19.75 17.50 28.47
N ALA A 339 19.08 18.37 29.25
CA ALA A 339 17.91 18.00 30.02
C ALA A 339 16.75 17.51 29.18
N MET A 340 16.50 18.12 28.00
CA MET A 340 15.49 17.66 27.05
C MET A 340 15.80 16.29 26.46
N MET A 341 17.08 15.98 26.23
CA MET A 341 17.53 14.73 25.61
C MET A 341 17.67 13.58 26.59
N HIS A 342 17.67 13.86 27.88
CA HIS A 342 17.93 12.83 28.90
C HIS A 342 16.85 11.72 28.87
N GLY A 343 17.30 10.49 28.58
CA GLY A 343 16.41 9.32 28.50
C GLY A 343 15.44 9.31 27.31
N ILE A 344 15.70 10.12 26.29
CA ILE A 344 14.93 10.14 25.03
C ILE A 344 15.62 9.27 23.99
N ASP A 345 14.83 8.47 23.27
CA ASP A 345 15.31 7.61 22.19
C ASP A 345 15.02 8.18 20.79
N VAL A 346 13.90 8.87 20.62
CA VAL A 346 13.46 9.42 19.33
C VAL A 346 12.78 10.79 19.50
N LEU A 347 13.10 11.70 18.59
CA LEU A 347 12.46 13.01 18.47
C LEU A 347 11.36 13.01 17.41
N ALA A 348 10.23 13.66 17.67
CA ALA A 348 9.23 14.02 16.67
C ALA A 348 9.06 15.54 16.72
N VAL A 349 9.48 16.26 15.67
CA VAL A 349 9.57 17.72 15.67
C VAL A 349 8.72 18.32 14.56
N GLY A 350 7.85 19.26 14.93
CA GLY A 350 7.12 20.07 13.97
C GLY A 350 5.61 20.14 14.09
N PRO A 351 4.89 19.14 14.66
CA PRO A 351 3.44 19.20 14.81
C PRO A 351 2.98 20.50 15.47
N GLY A 352 2.29 21.36 14.70
CA GLY A 352 1.74 22.62 15.21
C GLY A 352 2.76 23.66 15.69
N ILE A 353 4.05 23.52 15.40
CA ILE A 353 5.13 24.36 15.95
C ILE A 353 5.07 25.82 15.45
N GLY A 354 4.47 26.04 14.27
CA GLY A 354 4.35 27.36 13.67
C GLY A 354 5.55 27.76 12.81
N ARG A 355 5.39 28.88 12.08
CA ARG A 355 6.39 29.37 11.10
C ARG A 355 7.05 30.68 11.53
N GLU A 356 6.99 31.01 12.81
CA GLU A 356 7.66 32.16 13.36
C GLU A 356 9.18 32.06 13.14
N PRO A 357 9.88 33.14 12.74
CA PRO A 357 11.31 33.09 12.45
C PRO A 357 12.18 32.57 13.61
N GLU A 358 11.90 32.98 14.87
CA GLU A 358 12.64 32.50 16.04
C GLU A 358 12.41 31.01 16.28
N THR A 359 11.16 30.53 16.11
CA THR A 359 10.83 29.11 16.24
C THR A 359 11.48 28.29 15.11
N ALA A 360 11.48 28.79 13.86
CA ALA A 360 12.16 28.13 12.75
C ALA A 360 13.68 28.02 12.98
N GLU A 361 14.30 29.06 13.56
CA GLU A 361 15.71 29.03 13.94
C GLU A 361 15.96 28.05 15.10
N PHE A 362 15.06 28.02 16.09
CA PHE A 362 15.10 27.01 17.14
C PHE A 362 15.13 25.60 16.53
N VAL A 363 14.20 25.27 15.61
CA VAL A 363 14.13 23.95 14.98
C VAL A 363 15.44 23.60 14.28
N ARG A 364 15.97 24.49 13.43
CA ARG A 364 17.23 24.24 12.71
C ARG A 364 18.40 23.97 13.64
N GLN A 365 18.56 24.81 14.68
CA GLN A 365 19.67 24.65 15.63
C GLN A 365 19.47 23.45 16.55
N PHE A 366 18.25 23.16 16.99
CA PHE A 366 17.93 22.00 17.81
C PHE A 366 18.26 20.70 17.10
N ILE A 367 17.82 20.61 15.84
CA ILE A 367 18.16 19.49 14.98
C ILE A 367 19.67 19.38 14.74
N ALA A 368 20.41 20.46 14.58
CA ALA A 368 21.86 20.43 14.40
C ALA A 368 22.62 20.02 15.67
N LYS A 369 22.08 20.30 16.86
CA LYS A 369 22.71 19.99 18.16
C LYS A 369 22.47 18.57 18.67
N THR A 370 21.50 17.84 18.10
CA THR A 370 21.17 16.47 18.54
C THR A 370 21.66 15.43 17.55
N THR A 371 22.03 14.26 18.06
CA THR A 371 22.37 13.06 17.27
C THR A 371 21.28 11.97 17.37
N LEU A 372 20.23 12.22 18.17
CA LEU A 372 19.14 11.25 18.32
C LEU A 372 18.39 11.05 16.98
N PRO A 373 17.84 9.87 16.75
CA PRO A 373 16.86 9.63 15.70
C PRO A 373 15.76 10.69 15.73
N ALA A 374 15.41 11.27 14.55
CA ALA A 374 14.42 12.32 14.49
C ALA A 374 13.44 12.14 13.34
N VAL A 375 12.17 12.43 13.61
CA VAL A 375 11.08 12.54 12.63
C VAL A 375 10.71 14.02 12.51
N LEU A 376 10.81 14.58 11.31
CA LEU A 376 10.43 15.96 11.00
C LEU A 376 9.16 15.99 10.17
N ASP A 377 8.17 16.76 10.60
CA ASP A 377 6.89 16.92 9.90
C ASP A 377 6.42 18.38 9.93
N ALA A 378 5.48 18.71 9.09
CA ALA A 378 4.72 19.96 9.09
C ALA A 378 5.63 21.21 9.12
N ASP A 379 5.40 22.13 10.08
CA ASP A 379 6.19 23.35 10.20
C ASP A 379 7.66 23.08 10.64
N GLY A 380 7.96 21.88 11.17
CA GLY A 380 9.33 21.42 11.37
C GLY A 380 10.10 21.24 10.06
N LEU A 381 9.45 20.75 9.00
CA LEU A 381 10.01 20.71 7.64
C LEU A 381 10.08 22.10 7.02
N ASN A 382 9.03 22.92 7.20
CA ASN A 382 9.01 24.28 6.69
C ASN A 382 10.14 25.17 7.24
N ALA A 383 10.67 24.86 8.43
CA ALA A 383 11.85 25.53 8.99
C ALA A 383 13.11 25.37 8.13
N PHE A 384 13.15 24.38 7.24
CA PHE A 384 14.25 24.12 6.31
C PHE A 384 13.98 24.59 4.87
N GLU A 385 12.90 25.36 4.64
CA GLU A 385 12.69 26.04 3.36
C GLU A 385 13.90 26.93 3.03
N GLY A 386 14.53 26.72 1.86
CA GLY A 386 15.79 27.37 1.48
C GLY A 386 17.04 26.88 2.24
N HIS A 387 16.93 25.84 3.07
CA HIS A 387 18.01 25.28 3.89
C HIS A 387 18.02 23.75 3.85
N ALA A 388 17.49 23.13 2.79
CA ALA A 388 17.36 21.67 2.69
C ALA A 388 18.73 20.95 2.78
N GLU A 389 19.83 21.62 2.43
CA GLU A 389 21.20 21.09 2.56
C GLU A 389 21.60 20.77 4.00
N LYS A 390 20.91 21.34 5.00
CA LYS A 390 21.11 21.04 6.43
C LYS A 390 20.39 19.77 6.88
N LEU A 391 19.51 19.21 6.06
CA LEU A 391 18.87 17.93 6.32
C LEU A 391 19.80 16.80 5.87
N ASP A 392 20.65 16.33 6.77
CA ASP A 392 21.65 15.29 6.51
C ASP A 392 21.50 14.13 7.49
N GLY A 393 21.19 12.94 6.97
CA GLY A 393 21.02 11.71 7.72
C GLY A 393 22.29 10.88 7.90
N ARG A 394 23.45 11.30 7.38
CA ARG A 394 24.71 10.50 7.44
C ARG A 394 25.21 10.26 8.85
N GLY A 395 24.98 11.18 9.78
CA GLY A 395 25.44 11.07 11.17
C GLY A 395 24.39 10.54 12.15
N ARG A 396 23.13 10.39 11.70
CA ARG A 396 21.99 9.94 12.50
C ARG A 396 20.84 9.52 11.61
N MET A 397 19.88 8.81 12.16
CA MET A 397 18.64 8.51 11.44
C MET A 397 17.73 9.74 11.40
N LEU A 398 17.33 10.16 10.20
CA LEU A 398 16.41 11.26 9.96
C LEU A 398 15.27 10.79 9.07
N VAL A 399 14.03 10.90 9.56
CA VAL A 399 12.81 10.61 8.80
C VAL A 399 12.08 11.93 8.53
N LEU A 400 11.74 12.18 7.27
CA LEU A 400 10.98 13.35 6.84
C LEU A 400 9.63 12.90 6.31
N THR A 401 8.54 13.60 6.67
CA THR A 401 7.18 13.20 6.28
C THR A 401 6.44 14.28 5.49
N PRO A 402 7.02 14.83 4.39
CA PRO A 402 6.40 15.93 3.66
C PRO A 402 5.16 15.47 2.88
N HIS A 403 4.12 16.32 2.86
CA HIS A 403 3.14 16.30 1.78
C HIS A 403 3.70 17.02 0.53
N PRO A 404 3.09 16.89 -0.69
CA PRO A 404 3.67 17.48 -1.90
C PRO A 404 3.99 18.97 -1.83
N GLY A 405 3.22 19.76 -1.07
CA GLY A 405 3.48 21.19 -0.88
C GLY A 405 4.69 21.47 0.02
N GLU A 406 4.92 20.67 1.06
CA GLU A 406 6.13 20.75 1.90
C GLU A 406 7.35 20.30 1.10
N MET A 407 7.21 19.23 0.32
CA MET A 407 8.29 18.74 -0.56
C MET A 407 8.69 19.79 -1.59
N ALA A 408 7.73 20.44 -2.23
CA ALA A 408 7.99 21.52 -3.18
C ALA A 408 8.78 22.67 -2.55
N ARG A 409 8.43 23.08 -1.31
CA ARG A 409 9.19 24.10 -0.57
C ARG A 409 10.63 23.69 -0.26
N LEU A 410 10.84 22.44 0.17
CA LEU A 410 12.19 21.90 0.42
C LEU A 410 13.05 21.89 -0.84
N LEU A 411 12.43 21.62 -1.99
CA LEU A 411 13.11 21.59 -3.29
C LEU A 411 13.24 22.97 -3.96
N GLY A 412 12.55 24.00 -3.48
CA GLY A 412 12.44 25.27 -4.18
C GLY A 412 11.75 25.13 -5.55
N SER A 413 10.76 24.21 -5.67
CA SER A 413 10.05 23.85 -6.90
C SER A 413 8.53 24.00 -6.73
N THR A 414 7.75 23.49 -7.68
CA THR A 414 6.27 23.53 -7.62
C THR A 414 5.68 22.17 -7.22
N ILE A 415 4.43 22.19 -6.73
CA ILE A 415 3.68 20.95 -6.45
C ILE A 415 3.53 20.11 -7.74
N ALA A 416 3.34 20.76 -8.89
CA ALA A 416 3.23 20.09 -10.19
C ALA A 416 4.52 19.35 -10.56
N ASP A 417 5.69 19.92 -10.26
CA ASP A 417 6.98 19.26 -10.50
C ASP A 417 7.14 18.01 -9.62
N VAL A 418 6.79 18.11 -8.33
CA VAL A 418 6.79 16.96 -7.41
C VAL A 418 5.84 15.87 -7.88
N GLN A 419 4.65 16.23 -8.35
CA GLN A 419 3.63 15.27 -8.79
C GLN A 419 3.92 14.63 -10.14
N ARG A 420 4.74 15.25 -10.98
CA ARG A 420 5.10 14.74 -12.32
C ARG A 420 5.84 13.40 -12.23
N ASP A 421 6.78 13.26 -11.29
CA ASP A 421 7.46 12.01 -11.00
C ASP A 421 7.77 11.92 -9.49
N ARG A 422 6.78 11.42 -8.76
CA ARG A 422 6.86 11.28 -7.30
C ARG A 422 7.93 10.28 -6.88
N VAL A 423 8.11 9.21 -7.65
CA VAL A 423 9.07 8.14 -7.32
C VAL A 423 10.49 8.65 -7.44
N ALA A 424 10.85 9.28 -8.57
CA ALA A 424 12.17 9.88 -8.74
C ALA A 424 12.41 10.99 -7.72
N THR A 425 11.44 11.89 -7.53
CA THR A 425 11.54 12.98 -6.55
C THR A 425 11.85 12.48 -5.14
N ALA A 426 11.13 11.44 -4.68
CA ALA A 426 11.33 10.87 -3.35
C ALA A 426 12.68 10.16 -3.24
N ARG A 427 13.03 9.35 -4.23
CA ARG A 427 14.29 8.60 -4.28
C ARG A 427 15.51 9.51 -4.29
N ASP A 428 15.53 10.49 -5.19
CA ASP A 428 16.68 11.40 -5.36
C ASP A 428 16.91 12.22 -4.10
N PHE A 429 15.84 12.73 -3.49
CA PHE A 429 15.96 13.47 -2.23
C PHE A 429 16.46 12.57 -1.10
N ALA A 430 15.88 11.39 -0.91
CA ALA A 430 16.27 10.45 0.15
C ALA A 430 17.74 10.04 0.03
N THR A 431 18.18 9.70 -1.18
CA THR A 431 19.57 9.32 -1.47
C THR A 431 20.52 10.47 -1.27
N LYS A 432 20.22 11.65 -1.86
CA LYS A 432 21.07 12.85 -1.76
C LYS A 432 21.32 13.28 -0.33
N HIS A 433 20.28 13.27 0.50
CA HIS A 433 20.32 13.72 1.89
C HIS A 433 20.56 12.60 2.90
N SER A 434 20.68 11.35 2.43
CA SER A 434 20.81 10.15 3.28
C SER A 434 19.69 10.02 4.33
N VAL A 435 18.44 10.33 3.96
CA VAL A 435 17.27 10.35 4.85
C VAL A 435 16.24 9.31 4.42
N THR A 436 15.37 8.90 5.35
CA THR A 436 14.13 8.21 4.98
C THR A 436 13.05 9.26 4.74
N LEU A 437 12.47 9.27 3.54
CA LEU A 437 11.46 10.24 3.11
C LEU A 437 10.10 9.57 2.94
N VAL A 438 9.09 10.03 3.67
CA VAL A 438 7.69 9.61 3.53
C VAL A 438 6.95 10.69 2.73
N LEU A 439 6.90 10.55 1.41
CA LEU A 439 6.16 11.48 0.55
C LEU A 439 4.66 11.14 0.58
N LYS A 440 3.93 11.91 1.38
CA LYS A 440 2.48 11.73 1.62
C LYS A 440 1.66 11.97 0.35
N GLY A 441 0.47 11.35 0.26
CA GLY A 441 -0.50 11.49 -0.82
C GLY A 441 -1.10 10.15 -1.25
N TRP A 442 -1.85 10.16 -2.37
CA TRP A 442 -2.30 8.91 -2.98
C TRP A 442 -1.10 7.98 -3.20
N ARG A 443 -1.19 6.74 -2.67
CA ARG A 443 -0.06 5.81 -2.68
C ARG A 443 1.20 6.47 -2.07
N THR A 444 1.16 6.69 -0.77
CA THR A 444 2.31 7.26 -0.03
C THR A 444 3.58 6.46 -0.32
N LEU A 445 4.67 7.16 -0.59
CA LEU A 445 5.98 6.58 -0.89
C LEU A 445 6.89 6.68 0.32
N VAL A 446 7.61 5.60 0.64
CA VAL A 446 8.68 5.60 1.63
C VAL A 446 10.00 5.34 0.91
N ALA A 447 10.76 6.40 0.67
CA ALA A 447 12.06 6.33 0.01
C ALA A 447 13.19 6.26 1.04
N HIS A 448 14.14 5.36 0.81
CA HIS A 448 15.26 5.11 1.72
C HIS A 448 16.59 5.61 1.15
N PRO A 449 17.62 5.81 2.02
CA PRO A 449 18.94 6.29 1.60
C PRO A 449 19.63 5.41 0.56
N ASP A 450 19.30 4.12 0.53
CA ASP A 450 19.82 3.12 -0.42
C ASP A 450 19.17 3.17 -1.81
N GLY A 451 18.23 4.10 -2.03
CA GLY A 451 17.51 4.27 -3.28
C GLY A 451 16.28 3.35 -3.44
N ARG A 452 15.99 2.50 -2.47
CA ARG A 452 14.76 1.71 -2.43
C ARG A 452 13.57 2.61 -2.12
N VAL A 453 12.45 2.38 -2.81
CA VAL A 453 11.18 3.07 -2.57
C VAL A 453 10.08 2.06 -2.32
N ALA A 454 9.48 2.10 -1.13
CA ALA A 454 8.33 1.29 -0.79
C ALA A 454 7.03 2.07 -1.08
N VAL A 455 6.07 1.41 -1.73
CA VAL A 455 4.78 1.98 -2.11
C VAL A 455 3.71 1.48 -1.15
N ASN A 456 2.96 2.40 -0.56
CA ASN A 456 1.86 2.08 0.34
C ASN A 456 0.54 2.01 -0.42
N THR A 457 -0.20 0.92 -0.26
CA THR A 457 -1.50 0.70 -0.91
C THR A 457 -2.70 0.90 0.03
N THR A 458 -2.48 1.07 1.34
CA THR A 458 -3.54 1.31 2.33
C THR A 458 -3.90 2.78 2.44
N GLY A 459 -5.10 3.04 2.94
CA GLY A 459 -5.64 4.39 3.15
C GLY A 459 -6.68 4.79 2.11
N ASN A 460 -7.57 5.66 2.54
CA ASN A 460 -8.72 6.12 1.78
C ASN A 460 -8.97 7.63 2.01
N PRO A 461 -9.94 8.26 1.32
CA PRO A 461 -10.21 9.69 1.43
C PRO A 461 -10.57 10.19 2.83
N ALA A 462 -10.98 9.34 3.77
CA ALA A 462 -11.23 9.72 5.16
C ALA A 462 -9.99 10.34 5.82
N LEU A 463 -8.79 10.01 5.35
CA LEU A 463 -7.52 10.60 5.80
C LEU A 463 -7.29 12.04 5.32
N ALA A 464 -8.10 12.56 4.39
CA ALA A 464 -7.98 13.93 3.88
C ALA A 464 -8.55 14.96 4.88
N LYS A 465 -8.08 14.91 6.14
CA LYS A 465 -8.48 15.79 7.25
C LYS A 465 -7.28 16.31 8.03
N GLY A 466 -7.48 17.48 8.65
CA GLY A 466 -6.49 18.02 9.58
C GLY A 466 -6.22 17.05 10.74
N GLY A 467 -4.96 16.88 11.11
CA GLY A 467 -4.52 15.97 12.16
C GLY A 467 -4.05 14.60 11.70
N SER A 468 -4.44 14.13 10.50
CA SER A 468 -3.99 12.81 9.99
C SER A 468 -2.47 12.73 9.86
N GLY A 469 -1.81 13.81 9.43
CA GLY A 469 -0.34 13.90 9.40
C GLY A 469 0.28 13.86 10.79
N ASP A 470 -0.32 14.56 11.76
CA ASP A 470 0.16 14.58 13.15
C ASP A 470 0.09 13.17 13.76
N ILE A 471 -0.99 12.41 13.49
CA ILE A 471 -1.13 11.01 13.89
C ILE A 471 0.00 10.17 13.26
N LEU A 472 0.24 10.30 11.95
CA LEU A 472 1.30 9.56 11.26
C LEU A 472 2.67 9.85 11.88
N THR A 473 2.98 11.12 12.18
CA THR A 473 4.24 11.53 12.81
C THR A 473 4.47 10.81 14.14
N GLY A 474 3.44 10.75 15.00
CA GLY A 474 3.50 10.02 16.27
C GLY A 474 3.71 8.52 16.08
N MET A 475 2.98 7.92 15.12
CA MET A 475 3.12 6.50 14.80
C MET A 475 4.53 6.16 14.29
N VAL A 476 5.08 6.97 13.37
CA VAL A 476 6.45 6.77 12.84
C VAL A 476 7.47 6.86 13.98
N ALA A 477 7.40 7.88 14.82
CA ALA A 477 8.32 8.05 15.94
C ALA A 477 8.27 6.86 16.91
N ALA A 478 7.07 6.38 17.25
CA ALA A 478 6.88 5.22 18.13
C ALA A 478 7.44 3.92 17.53
N MET A 479 7.23 3.69 16.25
CA MET A 479 7.73 2.49 15.58
C MET A 479 9.25 2.49 15.48
N VAL A 480 9.85 3.64 15.19
CA VAL A 480 11.31 3.82 15.21
C VAL A 480 11.88 3.59 16.61
N ALA A 481 11.24 4.09 17.66
CA ALA A 481 11.66 3.89 19.04
C ALA A 481 11.62 2.42 19.47
N GLN A 482 10.61 1.67 19.03
CA GLN A 482 10.46 0.25 19.34
C GLN A 482 11.41 -0.65 18.54
N PHE A 483 11.77 -0.25 17.31
CA PHE A 483 12.55 -1.08 16.37
C PHE A 483 13.77 -0.33 15.80
N PRO A 484 14.69 0.15 16.66
CA PRO A 484 15.81 1.00 16.24
C PRO A 484 16.81 0.29 15.30
N GLN A 485 16.81 -1.05 15.26
CA GLN A 485 17.66 -1.85 14.37
C GLN A 485 16.99 -2.18 13.02
N ARG A 486 15.70 -1.84 12.88
CA ARG A 486 14.88 -2.13 11.71
C ARG A 486 14.09 -0.90 11.26
N VAL A 487 14.78 0.22 11.16
CA VAL A 487 14.14 1.53 10.91
C VAL A 487 13.34 1.58 9.63
N ALA A 488 13.87 1.01 8.55
CA ALA A 488 13.18 0.99 7.26
C ALA A 488 11.80 0.31 7.39
N GLU A 489 11.79 -0.90 7.94
CA GLU A 489 10.53 -1.64 8.14
C GLU A 489 9.64 -0.96 9.18
N ALA A 490 10.20 -0.31 10.20
CA ALA A 490 9.43 0.43 11.19
C ALA A 490 8.65 1.60 10.56
N VAL A 491 9.30 2.38 9.70
CA VAL A 491 8.66 3.51 8.98
C VAL A 491 7.63 2.99 7.98
N GLU A 492 7.96 1.98 7.18
CA GLU A 492 7.02 1.37 6.23
C GLU A 492 5.78 0.80 6.95
N CYS A 493 5.99 0.09 8.06
CA CYS A 493 4.91 -0.46 8.88
C CYS A 493 4.02 0.64 9.47
N ALA A 494 4.59 1.74 9.98
CA ALA A 494 3.82 2.87 10.49
C ALA A 494 2.92 3.48 9.41
N VAL A 495 3.46 3.69 8.20
CA VAL A 495 2.71 4.22 7.05
C VAL A 495 1.60 3.25 6.64
N TRP A 496 1.90 1.95 6.57
CA TRP A 496 0.91 0.92 6.23
C TRP A 496 -0.22 0.86 7.26
N LEU A 497 0.11 0.79 8.56
CA LEU A 497 -0.87 0.71 9.65
C LEU A 497 -1.74 1.96 9.73
N HIS A 498 -1.19 3.15 9.47
CA HIS A 498 -1.95 4.39 9.41
C HIS A 498 -3.05 4.33 8.35
N GLY A 499 -2.72 3.86 7.15
CA GLY A 499 -3.71 3.67 6.09
C GLY A 499 -4.70 2.53 6.41
N ALA A 500 -4.20 1.39 6.86
CA ALA A 500 -5.03 0.21 7.15
C ALA A 500 -6.04 0.46 8.29
N ALA A 501 -5.70 1.29 9.27
CA ALA A 501 -6.64 1.68 10.31
C ALA A 501 -7.79 2.55 9.76
N ALA A 502 -7.51 3.45 8.80
CA ALA A 502 -8.54 4.19 8.10
C ALA A 502 -9.41 3.28 7.21
N ASP A 503 -8.80 2.28 6.56
CA ASP A 503 -9.54 1.28 5.78
C ASP A 503 -10.45 0.44 6.69
N ALA A 504 -9.99 0.08 7.89
CA ALA A 504 -10.81 -0.60 8.88
C ALA A 504 -12.01 0.26 9.36
N TYR A 505 -11.80 1.57 9.54
CA TYR A 505 -12.88 2.50 9.91
C TYR A 505 -14.00 2.51 8.87
N VAL A 506 -13.68 2.66 7.57
CA VAL A 506 -14.70 2.81 6.53
C VAL A 506 -15.46 1.53 6.20
N ARG A 507 -15.05 0.37 6.70
CA ARG A 507 -15.84 -0.88 6.58
C ARG A 507 -17.18 -0.80 7.31
N THR A 508 -17.31 0.01 8.34
CA THR A 508 -18.49 0.09 9.19
C THR A 508 -19.03 1.49 9.37
N ARG A 509 -18.30 2.51 8.91
CA ARG A 509 -18.62 3.93 9.07
C ARG A 509 -18.39 4.69 7.76
N ASP A 510 -18.95 5.89 7.67
CA ASP A 510 -18.83 6.75 6.50
C ASP A 510 -17.48 7.50 6.46
N GLU A 511 -16.86 7.60 5.28
CA GLU A 511 -15.54 8.22 5.07
C GLU A 511 -15.52 9.73 5.40
N HIS A 512 -16.68 10.42 5.34
CA HIS A 512 -16.76 11.85 5.60
C HIS A 512 -16.72 12.19 7.11
N THR A 513 -17.05 11.26 7.98
CA THR A 513 -17.25 11.52 9.40
C THR A 513 -16.03 11.27 10.28
N MET A 514 -15.02 10.55 9.78
CA MET A 514 -13.83 10.18 10.56
C MET A 514 -13.08 11.40 11.10
N LEU A 515 -12.83 11.45 12.40
CA LEU A 515 -11.81 12.31 12.99
C LEU A 515 -10.45 11.62 12.97
N ALA A 516 -9.36 12.39 12.85
CA ALA A 516 -8.02 11.82 12.81
C ALA A 516 -7.70 10.94 14.04
N THR A 517 -8.20 11.29 15.23
CA THR A 517 -8.01 10.52 16.46
C THR A 517 -8.78 9.21 16.49
N GLU A 518 -9.92 9.10 15.78
CA GLU A 518 -10.72 7.87 15.71
C GLU A 518 -9.99 6.74 14.96
N LEU A 519 -9.07 7.10 14.05
CA LEU A 519 -8.18 6.14 13.41
C LEU A 519 -7.44 5.25 14.43
N LEU A 520 -7.06 5.83 15.57
CA LEU A 520 -6.32 5.11 16.63
C LEU A 520 -7.15 4.00 17.30
N GLU A 521 -8.48 4.07 17.25
CA GLU A 521 -9.38 3.03 17.76
C GLU A 521 -9.30 1.77 16.89
N HIS A 522 -9.05 1.92 15.58
CA HIS A 522 -8.95 0.85 14.61
C HIS A 522 -7.52 0.30 14.40
N LEU A 523 -6.52 0.90 15.07
CA LEU A 523 -5.13 0.47 14.94
C LEU A 523 -4.92 -1.00 15.37
N SER A 524 -5.60 -1.44 16.44
CA SER A 524 -5.53 -2.83 16.89
C SER A 524 -6.12 -3.81 15.87
N GLU A 525 -7.19 -3.43 15.18
CA GLU A 525 -7.76 -4.22 14.09
C GLU A 525 -6.78 -4.33 12.91
N ALA A 526 -6.18 -3.20 12.49
CA ALA A 526 -5.18 -3.17 11.42
C ALA A 526 -3.95 -4.05 11.76
N ILE A 527 -3.46 -4.00 13.01
CA ILE A 527 -2.33 -4.83 13.45
C ILE A 527 -2.69 -6.33 13.37
N ARG A 528 -3.90 -6.72 13.74
CA ARG A 528 -4.33 -8.12 13.82
C ARG A 528 -4.81 -8.69 12.48
N ALA A 529 -5.19 -7.85 11.52
CA ALA A 529 -5.65 -8.31 10.21
C ALA A 529 -4.53 -9.07 9.49
N PRO A 530 -4.74 -10.34 9.08
CA PRO A 530 -3.72 -11.08 8.34
C PRO A 530 -3.57 -10.52 6.93
N MET A 531 -2.33 -10.35 6.46
CA MET A 531 -2.06 -9.93 5.07
C MET A 531 -2.19 -11.08 4.07
N GLU A 532 -1.95 -12.29 4.53
CA GLU A 532 -2.13 -13.50 3.74
C GLU A 532 -3.35 -14.26 4.26
N ARG A 533 -4.33 -14.47 3.39
CA ARG A 533 -5.56 -15.22 3.69
C ARG A 533 -5.85 -16.14 2.52
N ASP A 534 -6.22 -17.39 2.82
CA ASP A 534 -6.63 -18.37 1.82
C ASP A 534 -5.61 -18.59 0.68
N GLY A 535 -4.32 -18.41 0.99
CA GLY A 535 -3.22 -18.60 0.06
C GLY A 535 -3.02 -17.48 -0.95
N VAL A 536 -3.54 -16.27 -0.69
CA VAL A 536 -3.27 -15.05 -1.46
C VAL A 536 -2.87 -13.91 -0.53
N VAL A 537 -2.02 -13.00 -1.04
CA VAL A 537 -1.62 -11.78 -0.32
C VAL A 537 -2.54 -10.63 -0.73
N TRP A 538 -3.08 -9.93 0.24
CA TRP A 538 -3.98 -8.80 0.04
C TRP A 538 -3.18 -7.51 -0.04
N LEU A 539 -3.04 -6.96 -1.25
CA LEU A 539 -2.42 -5.64 -1.48
C LEU A 539 -3.35 -4.51 -1.04
N GLN A 540 -4.63 -4.70 -1.28
CA GLN A 540 -5.71 -3.77 -0.95
C GLN A 540 -6.92 -4.60 -0.50
N GLU A 541 -7.54 -4.19 0.60
CA GLU A 541 -8.86 -4.69 0.99
C GLU A 541 -9.94 -3.83 0.33
N GLY A 542 -11.12 -4.36 0.05
CA GLY A 542 -12.22 -3.56 -0.50
C GLY A 542 -12.65 -2.44 0.48
N GLN A 543 -13.08 -1.31 -0.06
CA GLN A 543 -13.64 -0.16 0.66
C GLN A 543 -15.16 -0.27 0.75
#